data_0c2374da3f6d51716655ca7a470cba62
#
_entry.id   0c2374da3f6d51716655ca7a470cba62
#
_cell.length_a   1.000
_cell.length_b   1.000
_cell.length_c   1.000
_cell.angle_alpha   90.00
_cell.angle_beta   90.00
_cell.angle_gamma   90.00
#
_symmetry.space_group_name_H-M   'P 1'
#
loop_
_entity.id
_entity.type
_entity.pdbx_description
1 polymer ?
#
loop_
_entity_poly.entity_id
_entity_poly.type
_entity_poly.pdbx_seq_one_letter_code
_entity_poly.pdbx_strand_id
1 'polypeptide(L)'
;MRYHIILSLSLTLFVANSALFADIPSWRTNQNGVYETDASPVNWREKLLFEIPLDTKSNATPILVDDKLIFTAEPAWLICADSKTGKVIWKRSNDLMELNNISDSKRQALEAHKARIETVEQEIRRLRNDVRRLERALENDKENEKAKVSLNQKYEESSALNKESESLQRDPEFSNFVTPPAHNTNGYSSYTPYFDGQRIYAVFGLGVVVAYDLDGNRLWSRFVEHPDHRWGGATMPQIVDGKLIVRFDDYAALNPENGETIWTTPSEVVFGTPAPFEVEGQSFLFTPRGEVIRVSDGKVIQEGLVFLHATRDWSIFNTPTVVGDMIYTVSGVEKANGDAYAYRIPKSVKALEKSGLKRIWHTEVEKDRYYSSILVHEGILYIVTRDNLITALDAANGKVIYTHQIKGAKGTAYPSMVLAGGKIYLGIDDGHLVIIKPGRKFTELARHDVGPYRSTPIFTDSTAFLRTYESLQAVSSL
;
A
#
# COMPACT_ATOMS: atom_id res chain seq x y z
N MET A 1 -71.17 21.90 34.41
CA MET A 1 -69.88 21.31 34.62
C MET A 1 -69.60 20.32 33.49
N ARG A 2 -68.75 20.73 32.51
CA ARG A 2 -68.33 19.86 31.41
C ARG A 2 -66.84 19.55 31.66
N TYR A 3 -66.57 18.26 31.87
CA TYR A 3 -65.17 17.76 32.00
C TYR A 3 -64.65 17.48 30.59
N HIS A 4 -63.55 18.14 30.21
CA HIS A 4 -62.73 17.79 29.05
C HIS A 4 -61.65 16.79 29.47
N ILE A 5 -61.72 15.60 28.89
CA ILE A 5 -60.67 14.59 29.02
C ILE A 5 -59.67 14.89 27.88
N ILE A 6 -58.44 15.27 28.28
CA ILE A 6 -57.31 15.41 27.35
C ILE A 6 -56.60 14.07 27.31
N LEU A 7 -56.73 13.36 26.17
CA LEU A 7 -55.93 12.15 25.87
C LEU A 7 -54.57 12.62 25.37
N SER A 8 -53.50 12.44 26.15
CA SER A 8 -52.14 12.63 25.70
C SER A 8 -51.65 11.34 25.02
N LEU A 9 -51.48 11.41 23.69
CA LEU A 9 -50.81 10.38 22.91
C LEU A 9 -49.31 10.54 23.10
N SER A 10 -48.69 9.68 23.89
CA SER A 10 -47.21 9.58 23.95
C SER A 10 -46.73 8.77 22.75
N LEU A 11 -46.15 9.47 21.78
CA LEU A 11 -45.47 8.87 20.63
C LEU A 11 -44.08 8.42 21.12
N THR A 12 -43.94 7.13 21.39
CA THR A 12 -42.62 6.52 21.68
C THR A 12 -41.88 6.38 20.35
N LEU A 13 -40.93 7.31 20.09
CA LEU A 13 -39.97 7.12 19.01
C LEU A 13 -39.08 5.93 19.38
N PHE A 14 -39.26 4.83 18.71
CA PHE A 14 -38.25 3.79 18.62
C PHE A 14 -37.11 4.34 17.75
N VAL A 15 -36.10 4.93 18.38
CA VAL A 15 -34.80 5.12 17.74
C VAL A 15 -34.19 3.73 17.66
N ALA A 16 -34.26 3.14 16.48
CA ALA A 16 -33.43 1.98 16.15
C ALA A 16 -31.96 2.44 16.27
N ASN A 17 -31.32 2.08 17.36
CA ASN A 17 -29.87 2.17 17.50
C ASN A 17 -29.27 1.18 16.48
N SER A 18 -29.13 1.58 15.23
CA SER A 18 -28.16 0.96 14.35
C SER A 18 -26.80 1.27 14.98
N ALA A 19 -26.15 0.26 15.53
CA ALA A 19 -24.74 0.37 15.89
C ALA A 19 -24.01 0.79 14.60
N LEU A 20 -23.70 2.07 14.50
CA LEU A 20 -22.84 2.61 13.45
C LEU A 20 -21.48 1.94 13.68
N PHE A 21 -21.09 1.05 12.78
CA PHE A 21 -19.73 0.55 12.77
C PHE A 21 -18.80 1.75 12.60
N ALA A 22 -17.74 1.81 13.39
CA ALA A 22 -16.72 2.82 13.18
C ALA A 22 -16.13 2.62 11.78
N ASP A 23 -16.20 3.66 10.95
CA ASP A 23 -15.62 3.64 9.62
C ASP A 23 -14.11 3.37 9.70
N ILE A 24 -13.62 2.54 8.78
CA ILE A 24 -12.20 2.28 8.55
C ILE A 24 -11.88 2.86 7.17
N PRO A 25 -11.73 4.19 7.08
CA PRO A 25 -11.72 4.89 5.80
C PRO A 25 -10.41 4.78 5.03
N SER A 26 -9.37 4.19 5.65
CA SER A 26 -8.04 4.12 5.06
C SER A 26 -7.25 2.91 5.57
N TRP A 27 -6.11 2.66 4.94
CA TRP A 27 -5.17 1.63 5.38
C TRP A 27 -4.68 1.87 6.80
N ARG A 28 -4.79 0.80 7.64
CA ARG A 28 -4.42 0.83 9.05
C ARG A 28 -5.07 2.00 9.81
N THR A 29 -6.33 2.27 9.56
CA THR A 29 -7.11 3.39 10.10
C THR A 29 -6.47 4.76 9.77
N ASN A 30 -5.76 5.35 10.72
CA ASN A 30 -4.99 6.59 10.59
C ASN A 30 -3.48 6.32 10.37
N GLN A 31 -3.11 5.21 9.73
CA GLN A 31 -1.76 4.73 9.43
C GLN A 31 -0.93 4.25 10.64
N ASN A 32 -1.41 4.37 11.87
CA ASN A 32 -0.72 3.86 13.06
C ASN A 32 -0.98 2.38 13.35
N GLY A 33 -2.04 1.81 12.77
CA GLY A 33 -2.42 0.40 12.91
C GLY A 33 -3.05 0.04 14.25
N VAL A 34 -3.55 1.02 14.99
CA VAL A 34 -4.23 0.80 16.27
C VAL A 34 -5.73 0.95 16.07
N TYR A 35 -6.47 -0.13 16.23
CA TYR A 35 -7.93 -0.18 16.16
C TYR A 35 -8.50 -0.02 17.59
N GLU A 36 -9.33 1.00 17.78
CA GLU A 36 -10.04 1.24 19.03
C GLU A 36 -11.25 0.30 19.11
N THR A 37 -11.01 -0.94 19.47
CA THR A 37 -12.03 -1.98 19.69
C THR A 37 -11.60 -2.89 20.81
N ASP A 38 -12.53 -3.34 21.63
CA ASP A 38 -12.31 -4.36 22.66
C ASP A 38 -12.40 -5.78 22.07
N ALA A 39 -13.07 -5.93 20.94
CA ALA A 39 -13.30 -7.21 20.30
C ALA A 39 -12.18 -7.54 19.30
N SER A 40 -11.62 -8.74 19.42
CA SER A 40 -10.61 -9.22 18.47
C SER A 40 -10.52 -10.74 18.48
N PRO A 41 -10.69 -11.41 17.32
CA PRO A 41 -10.74 -12.87 17.26
C PRO A 41 -9.39 -13.49 17.59
N VAL A 42 -9.39 -14.48 18.48
CA VAL A 42 -8.24 -15.37 18.73
C VAL A 42 -8.35 -16.64 17.89
N ASN A 43 -9.57 -17.12 17.64
CA ASN A 43 -9.87 -18.32 16.85
C ASN A 43 -10.39 -17.95 15.46
N TRP A 44 -9.49 -17.66 14.51
CA TRP A 44 -9.86 -17.12 13.21
C TRP A 44 -10.78 -18.04 12.39
N ARG A 45 -10.42 -19.33 12.22
CA ARG A 45 -11.20 -20.26 11.38
C ARG A 45 -12.55 -20.65 11.95
N GLU A 46 -12.66 -20.79 13.25
CA GLU A 46 -13.89 -21.20 13.92
C GLU A 46 -14.99 -20.13 13.92
N LYS A 47 -14.60 -18.89 13.62
CA LYS A 47 -15.45 -17.69 13.65
C LYS A 47 -15.73 -17.12 12.28
N LEU A 48 -15.42 -17.86 11.21
CA LEU A 48 -15.70 -17.43 9.83
C LEU A 48 -17.22 -17.23 9.62
N LEU A 49 -17.59 -16.02 9.21
CA LEU A 49 -18.97 -15.64 8.91
C LEU A 49 -19.30 -15.86 7.43
N PHE A 50 -18.41 -15.39 6.55
CA PHE A 50 -18.49 -15.58 5.11
C PHE A 50 -17.13 -15.36 4.44
N GLU A 51 -17.03 -15.80 3.19
CA GLU A 51 -15.93 -15.49 2.28
C GLU A 51 -16.46 -14.96 0.96
N ILE A 52 -15.82 -13.93 0.44
CA ILE A 52 -16.02 -13.43 -0.93
C ILE A 52 -14.90 -14.02 -1.79
N PRO A 53 -15.17 -14.94 -2.72
CA PRO A 53 -14.16 -15.46 -3.64
C PRO A 53 -13.58 -14.32 -4.50
N LEU A 54 -12.29 -14.35 -4.75
CA LEU A 54 -11.58 -13.37 -5.56
C LEU A 54 -10.89 -14.05 -6.74
N ASP A 55 -11.19 -13.58 -7.94
CA ASP A 55 -10.62 -14.14 -9.19
C ASP A 55 -9.15 -13.76 -9.38
N THR A 56 -8.69 -12.72 -8.69
CA THR A 56 -7.36 -12.14 -8.88
C THR A 56 -6.70 -11.75 -7.56
N LYS A 57 -5.38 -11.92 -7.52
CA LYS A 57 -4.54 -11.51 -6.38
C LYS A 57 -4.49 -9.98 -6.29
N SER A 58 -4.41 -9.47 -5.07
CA SER A 58 -4.03 -8.08 -4.77
C SER A 58 -3.51 -8.01 -3.34
N ASN A 59 -2.63 -7.06 -3.08
CA ASN A 59 -2.12 -6.80 -1.73
C ASN A 59 -2.93 -5.74 -0.98
N ALA A 60 -3.88 -5.08 -1.65
CA ALA A 60 -4.67 -4.02 -1.04
C ALA A 60 -5.51 -4.52 0.13
N THR A 61 -5.50 -3.76 1.20
CA THR A 61 -6.40 -3.92 2.34
C THR A 61 -7.79 -3.39 1.95
N PRO A 62 -8.91 -4.02 2.32
CA PRO A 62 -10.22 -3.41 2.18
C PRO A 62 -10.36 -2.20 3.12
N ILE A 63 -11.20 -1.24 2.74
CA ILE A 63 -11.73 -0.24 3.67
C ILE A 63 -13.20 -0.58 3.99
N LEU A 64 -13.66 -0.11 5.14
CA LEU A 64 -15.06 -0.24 5.56
C LEU A 64 -15.64 1.15 5.77
N VAL A 65 -16.74 1.42 5.06
CA VAL A 65 -17.48 2.69 5.16
C VAL A 65 -18.96 2.36 5.25
N ASP A 66 -19.61 2.81 6.28
CA ASP A 66 -20.94 2.32 6.65
C ASP A 66 -20.96 0.78 6.70
N ASP A 67 -21.85 0.14 5.96
CA ASP A 67 -21.92 -1.31 5.81
C ASP A 67 -21.26 -1.81 4.49
N LYS A 68 -20.35 -1.04 3.88
CA LYS A 68 -19.74 -1.34 2.59
C LYS A 68 -18.25 -1.65 2.74
N LEU A 69 -17.84 -2.82 2.28
CA LEU A 69 -16.44 -3.19 2.07
C LEU A 69 -16.02 -2.74 0.67
N ILE A 70 -14.99 -1.90 0.60
CA ILE A 70 -14.49 -1.35 -0.66
C ILE A 70 -13.04 -1.78 -0.82
N PHE A 71 -12.73 -2.39 -1.96
CA PHE A 71 -11.40 -2.92 -2.24
C PHE A 71 -11.09 -2.94 -3.74
N THR A 72 -9.80 -2.93 -4.05
CA THR A 72 -9.29 -3.02 -5.42
C THR A 72 -9.01 -4.46 -5.82
N ALA A 73 -9.00 -4.77 -7.12
CA ALA A 73 -8.59 -6.07 -7.67
C ALA A 73 -7.90 -5.89 -9.03
N GLU A 74 -7.07 -6.85 -9.41
CA GLU A 74 -6.36 -6.81 -10.70
C GLU A 74 -7.32 -6.89 -11.90
N PRO A 75 -6.98 -6.23 -13.03
CA PRO A 75 -5.87 -5.29 -13.14
C PRO A 75 -6.21 -3.89 -12.61
N ALA A 76 -7.48 -3.48 -12.61
CA ALA A 76 -7.91 -2.15 -12.19
C ALA A 76 -9.41 -2.14 -11.80
N TRP A 77 -9.85 -3.12 -11.06
CA TRP A 77 -11.22 -3.16 -10.53
C TRP A 77 -11.32 -2.46 -9.18
N LEU A 78 -12.35 -1.64 -9.02
CA LEU A 78 -12.85 -1.20 -7.73
C LEU A 78 -14.15 -1.93 -7.44
N ILE A 79 -14.24 -2.57 -6.28
CA ILE A 79 -15.33 -3.45 -5.88
C ILE A 79 -15.90 -2.97 -4.56
N CYS A 80 -17.21 -2.93 -4.47
CA CYS A 80 -17.96 -2.70 -3.25
C CYS A 80 -18.84 -3.91 -2.94
N ALA A 81 -18.76 -4.39 -1.70
CA ALA A 81 -19.56 -5.49 -1.20
C ALA A 81 -20.23 -5.12 0.13
N ASP A 82 -21.35 -5.72 0.41
CA ASP A 82 -22.03 -5.62 1.69
C ASP A 82 -21.20 -6.31 2.80
N SER A 83 -20.89 -5.61 3.87
CA SER A 83 -20.00 -6.11 4.93
C SER A 83 -20.61 -7.18 5.82
N LYS A 84 -21.94 -7.35 5.78
CA LYS A 84 -22.66 -8.35 6.60
C LYS A 84 -22.86 -9.66 5.86
N THR A 85 -22.98 -9.58 4.54
CA THR A 85 -23.34 -10.74 3.70
C THR A 85 -22.26 -11.15 2.70
N GLY A 86 -21.29 -10.28 2.43
CA GLY A 86 -20.29 -10.47 1.39
C GLY A 86 -20.81 -10.30 -0.04
N LYS A 87 -22.09 -9.94 -0.23
CA LYS A 87 -22.67 -9.77 -1.55
C LYS A 87 -22.09 -8.55 -2.25
N VAL A 88 -21.55 -8.73 -3.46
CA VAL A 88 -21.09 -7.62 -4.29
C VAL A 88 -22.25 -6.70 -4.65
N ILE A 89 -22.14 -5.43 -4.30
CA ILE A 89 -23.12 -4.37 -4.59
C ILE A 89 -22.82 -3.79 -5.97
N TRP A 90 -21.57 -3.40 -6.22
CA TRP A 90 -21.11 -2.93 -7.51
C TRP A 90 -19.65 -3.27 -7.75
N LYS A 91 -19.25 -3.30 -9.03
CA LYS A 91 -17.89 -3.51 -9.52
C LYS A 91 -17.66 -2.55 -10.68
N ARG A 92 -16.52 -1.83 -10.67
CA ARG A 92 -16.16 -0.82 -11.68
C ARG A 92 -14.79 -1.08 -12.24
N SER A 93 -14.70 -1.14 -13.56
CA SER A 93 -13.41 -1.17 -14.26
C SER A 93 -12.82 0.24 -14.33
N ASN A 94 -11.51 0.31 -14.19
CA ASN A 94 -10.72 1.53 -14.35
C ASN A 94 -9.58 1.31 -15.35
N ASP A 95 -9.82 0.45 -16.34
CA ASP A 95 -8.91 0.27 -17.47
C ASP A 95 -8.72 1.57 -18.23
N LEU A 96 -7.50 1.82 -18.68
CA LEU A 96 -7.11 3.04 -19.41
C LEU A 96 -7.98 3.30 -20.64
N MET A 97 -8.49 2.24 -21.29
CA MET A 97 -9.35 2.34 -22.46
C MET A 97 -10.78 2.78 -22.12
N GLU A 98 -11.27 2.44 -20.92
CA GLU A 98 -12.62 2.79 -20.48
C GLU A 98 -12.70 4.19 -19.87
N LEU A 99 -11.60 4.66 -19.25
CA LEU A 99 -11.56 5.92 -18.53
C LEU A 99 -11.66 7.17 -19.40
N ASN A 100 -11.28 7.10 -20.67
CA ASN A 100 -11.00 8.27 -21.50
C ASN A 100 -12.06 8.60 -22.56
N ASN A 101 -13.21 7.93 -22.60
CA ASN A 101 -14.27 8.12 -23.62
C ASN A 101 -13.70 8.26 -25.05
N ILE A 102 -12.75 7.41 -25.40
CA ILE A 102 -12.05 7.48 -26.68
C ILE A 102 -12.95 7.09 -27.85
N SER A 103 -12.79 7.75 -29.01
CA SER A 103 -13.51 7.40 -30.23
C SER A 103 -13.17 5.98 -30.71
N ASP A 104 -14.06 5.36 -31.47
CA ASP A 104 -13.82 4.01 -32.02
C ASP A 104 -12.57 3.96 -32.89
N SER A 105 -12.29 5.01 -33.68
CA SER A 105 -11.05 5.10 -34.47
C SER A 105 -9.80 5.16 -33.59
N LYS A 106 -9.82 5.91 -32.49
CA LYS A 106 -8.72 5.97 -31.54
C LYS A 106 -8.56 4.63 -30.83
N ARG A 107 -9.67 3.95 -30.50
CA ARG A 107 -9.66 2.61 -29.92
C ARG A 107 -8.95 1.60 -30.81
N GLN A 108 -9.30 1.56 -32.11
CA GLN A 108 -8.66 0.69 -33.08
C GLN A 108 -7.16 0.98 -33.22
N ALA A 109 -6.77 2.26 -33.27
CA ALA A 109 -5.36 2.65 -33.32
C ALA A 109 -4.60 2.19 -32.06
N LEU A 110 -5.20 2.32 -30.87
CA LEU A 110 -4.62 1.86 -29.61
C LEU A 110 -4.49 0.33 -29.55
N GLU A 111 -5.48 -0.41 -30.03
CA GLU A 111 -5.41 -1.88 -30.12
C GLU A 111 -4.29 -2.33 -31.06
N ALA A 112 -4.15 -1.69 -32.22
CA ALA A 112 -3.06 -1.96 -33.14
C ALA A 112 -1.68 -1.62 -32.53
N HIS A 113 -1.59 -0.51 -31.81
CA HIS A 113 -0.37 -0.10 -31.12
C HIS A 113 0.02 -1.10 -30.01
N LYS A 114 -0.96 -1.52 -29.17
CA LYS A 114 -0.75 -2.56 -28.15
C LYS A 114 -0.31 -3.89 -28.78
N ALA A 115 -0.95 -4.33 -29.86
CA ALA A 115 -0.57 -5.55 -30.56
C ALA A 115 0.86 -5.49 -31.12
N ARG A 116 1.32 -4.30 -31.56
CA ARG A 116 2.72 -4.13 -32.00
C ARG A 116 3.69 -4.24 -30.82
N ILE A 117 3.39 -3.62 -29.68
CA ILE A 117 4.20 -3.76 -28.45
C ILE A 117 4.31 -5.23 -28.06
N GLU A 118 3.20 -5.95 -27.97
CA GLU A 118 3.20 -7.38 -27.62
C GLU A 118 4.04 -8.22 -28.57
N THR A 119 3.98 -7.93 -29.88
CA THR A 119 4.79 -8.60 -30.90
C THR A 119 6.27 -8.37 -30.67
N VAL A 120 6.68 -7.12 -30.50
CA VAL A 120 8.08 -6.74 -30.25
C VAL A 120 8.59 -7.38 -28.96
N GLU A 121 7.80 -7.37 -27.90
CA GLU A 121 8.19 -8.03 -26.64
C GLU A 121 8.31 -9.56 -26.76
N GLN A 122 7.45 -10.19 -27.57
CA GLN A 122 7.60 -11.63 -27.85
C GLN A 122 8.88 -11.92 -28.61
N GLU A 123 9.25 -11.08 -29.59
CA GLU A 123 10.49 -11.21 -30.34
C GLU A 123 11.72 -11.03 -29.42
N ILE A 124 11.70 -10.03 -28.52
CA ILE A 124 12.74 -9.82 -27.52
C ILE A 124 12.88 -11.06 -26.61
N ARG A 125 11.77 -11.65 -26.16
CA ARG A 125 11.79 -12.86 -25.34
C ARG A 125 12.41 -14.05 -26.10
N ARG A 126 12.10 -14.23 -27.39
CA ARG A 126 12.69 -15.27 -28.23
C ARG A 126 14.20 -15.05 -28.39
N LEU A 127 14.60 -13.84 -28.76
CA LEU A 127 16.01 -13.49 -28.90
C LEU A 127 16.82 -13.71 -27.62
N ARG A 128 16.28 -13.35 -26.49
CA ARG A 128 16.93 -13.60 -25.19
C ARG A 128 17.21 -15.07 -24.94
N ASN A 129 16.31 -15.96 -25.36
CA ASN A 129 16.52 -17.40 -25.25
C ASN A 129 17.60 -17.90 -26.23
N ASP A 130 17.63 -17.33 -27.47
CA ASP A 130 18.64 -17.66 -28.46
C ASP A 130 20.04 -17.19 -28.02
N VAL A 131 20.14 -15.98 -27.49
CA VAL A 131 21.38 -15.45 -26.90
C VAL A 131 21.89 -16.40 -25.81
N ARG A 132 21.05 -16.74 -24.83
CA ARG A 132 21.43 -17.67 -23.75
C ARG A 132 21.90 -19.04 -24.26
N ARG A 133 21.29 -19.52 -25.34
CA ARG A 133 21.70 -20.79 -25.96
C ARG A 133 23.08 -20.69 -26.62
N LEU A 134 23.36 -19.58 -27.32
CA LEU A 134 24.65 -19.31 -27.93
C LEU A 134 25.76 -19.06 -26.92
N GLU A 135 25.46 -18.33 -25.84
CA GLU A 135 26.39 -18.13 -24.71
C GLU A 135 26.82 -19.47 -24.09
N ARG A 136 25.86 -20.37 -23.82
CA ARG A 136 26.18 -21.74 -23.32
C ARG A 136 26.98 -22.56 -24.30
N ALA A 137 26.72 -22.41 -25.61
CA ALA A 137 27.52 -23.10 -26.63
C ALA A 137 28.96 -22.61 -26.64
N LEU A 138 29.19 -21.33 -26.42
CA LEU A 138 30.52 -20.73 -26.33
C LEU A 138 31.22 -21.01 -24.99
N GLU A 139 30.50 -21.27 -23.91
CA GLU A 139 31.08 -21.78 -22.66
C GLU A 139 31.71 -23.17 -22.87
N ASN A 140 31.10 -24.02 -23.71
CA ASN A 140 31.59 -25.36 -24.02
C ASN A 140 32.67 -25.38 -25.13
N ASP A 141 32.62 -24.47 -26.08
CA ASP A 141 33.58 -24.35 -27.19
C ASP A 141 33.84 -22.85 -27.49
N LYS A 142 34.85 -22.29 -26.85
CA LYS A 142 35.24 -20.88 -26.96
C LYS A 142 35.75 -20.46 -28.35
N GLU A 143 36.19 -21.40 -29.15
CA GLU A 143 36.72 -21.16 -30.50
C GLU A 143 35.66 -21.29 -31.62
N ASN A 144 34.41 -21.48 -31.24
CA ASN A 144 33.32 -21.60 -32.18
C ASN A 144 32.97 -20.27 -32.86
N GLU A 145 33.70 -19.94 -33.94
CA GLU A 145 33.53 -18.68 -34.65
C GLU A 145 32.11 -18.49 -35.22
N LYS A 146 31.43 -19.57 -35.64
CA LYS A 146 30.04 -19.45 -36.08
C LYS A 146 29.10 -19.02 -34.95
N ALA A 147 29.31 -19.53 -33.76
CA ALA A 147 28.52 -19.15 -32.57
C ALA A 147 28.83 -17.68 -32.17
N LYS A 148 30.08 -17.23 -32.25
CA LYS A 148 30.47 -15.81 -32.00
C LYS A 148 29.78 -14.86 -32.96
N VAL A 149 29.83 -15.14 -34.25
CA VAL A 149 29.17 -14.30 -35.26
C VAL A 149 27.66 -14.27 -35.05
N SER A 150 27.03 -15.42 -34.80
CA SER A 150 25.60 -15.49 -34.54
C SER A 150 25.21 -14.75 -33.26
N LEU A 151 26.01 -14.82 -32.21
CA LEU A 151 25.77 -14.11 -30.95
C LEU A 151 25.81 -12.59 -31.15
N ASN A 152 26.79 -12.07 -31.87
CA ASN A 152 26.88 -10.65 -32.20
C ASN A 152 25.66 -10.16 -32.98
N GLN A 153 25.24 -10.92 -34.00
CA GLN A 153 24.02 -10.60 -34.75
C GLN A 153 22.78 -10.56 -33.84
N LYS A 154 22.65 -11.52 -32.91
CA LYS A 154 21.53 -11.55 -31.98
C LYS A 154 21.56 -10.39 -30.96
N TYR A 155 22.72 -9.91 -30.57
CA TYR A 155 22.85 -8.70 -29.76
C TYR A 155 22.42 -7.44 -30.52
N GLU A 156 22.79 -7.31 -31.79
CA GLU A 156 22.36 -6.19 -32.66
C GLU A 156 20.83 -6.18 -32.85
N GLU A 157 20.25 -7.34 -33.21
CA GLU A 157 18.79 -7.52 -33.31
C GLU A 157 18.09 -7.16 -31.99
N SER A 158 18.60 -7.65 -30.87
CA SER A 158 18.05 -7.36 -29.52
C SER A 158 18.12 -5.86 -29.19
N SER A 159 19.23 -5.21 -29.54
CA SER A 159 19.39 -3.76 -29.34
C SER A 159 18.38 -2.96 -30.18
N ALA A 160 18.16 -3.35 -31.43
CA ALA A 160 17.17 -2.70 -32.29
C ALA A 160 15.75 -2.84 -31.79
N LEU A 161 15.36 -4.07 -31.39
CA LEU A 161 14.01 -4.33 -30.84
C LEU A 161 13.79 -3.65 -29.48
N ASN A 162 14.79 -3.56 -28.63
CA ASN A 162 14.67 -2.82 -27.37
C ASN A 162 14.45 -1.32 -27.63
N LYS A 163 15.13 -0.71 -28.61
CA LYS A 163 14.90 0.68 -29.02
C LYS A 163 13.49 0.88 -29.59
N GLU A 164 13.02 -0.08 -30.41
CA GLU A 164 11.65 -0.02 -30.93
C GLU A 164 10.62 -0.14 -29.80
N SER A 165 10.79 -1.07 -28.88
CA SER A 165 9.92 -1.23 -27.71
C SER A 165 9.87 0.06 -26.88
N GLU A 166 11.02 0.66 -26.62
CA GLU A 166 11.09 1.92 -25.87
C GLU A 166 10.39 3.06 -26.61
N SER A 167 10.58 3.16 -27.94
CA SER A 167 9.91 4.16 -28.78
C SER A 167 8.39 3.99 -28.77
N LEU A 168 7.89 2.75 -28.89
CA LEU A 168 6.46 2.45 -28.83
C LEU A 168 5.85 2.77 -27.45
N GLN A 169 6.53 2.42 -26.39
CA GLN A 169 6.05 2.68 -25.02
C GLN A 169 6.00 4.17 -24.68
N ARG A 170 6.88 4.97 -25.28
CA ARG A 170 6.97 6.42 -25.09
C ARG A 170 6.32 7.25 -26.16
N ASP A 171 5.59 6.64 -27.09
CA ASP A 171 4.87 7.37 -28.14
C ASP A 171 3.92 8.40 -27.50
N PRO A 172 4.09 9.72 -27.74
CA PRO A 172 3.29 10.75 -27.10
C PRO A 172 1.78 10.62 -27.35
N GLU A 173 1.40 10.00 -28.47
CA GLU A 173 -0.01 9.78 -28.80
C GLU A 173 -0.64 8.65 -27.98
N PHE A 174 0.16 7.64 -27.59
CA PHE A 174 -0.35 6.41 -27.00
C PHE A 174 0.22 6.09 -25.62
N SER A 175 1.26 6.77 -25.15
CA SER A 175 1.96 6.45 -23.90
C SER A 175 1.02 6.38 -22.70
N ASN A 176 0.03 7.28 -22.60
CA ASN A 176 -0.96 7.28 -21.51
C ASN A 176 -1.93 6.08 -21.53
N PHE A 177 -1.87 5.25 -22.58
CA PHE A 177 -2.70 4.05 -22.73
C PHE A 177 -1.88 2.76 -22.75
N VAL A 178 -0.56 2.88 -22.76
CA VAL A 178 0.33 1.73 -22.63
C VAL A 178 0.33 1.25 -21.20
N THR A 179 0.05 -0.03 -21.00
CA THR A 179 0.10 -0.62 -19.68
C THR A 179 1.54 -0.63 -19.17
N PRO A 180 1.86 0.03 -18.07
CA PRO A 180 3.22 0.03 -17.52
C PRO A 180 3.64 -1.37 -17.08
N PRO A 181 4.96 -1.64 -16.96
CA PRO A 181 5.41 -2.92 -16.46
C PRO A 181 4.95 -3.13 -15.02
N ALA A 182 4.42 -4.32 -14.72
CA ALA A 182 4.09 -4.70 -13.36
C ALA A 182 4.77 -6.02 -12.97
N HIS A 183 5.10 -6.13 -11.71
CA HIS A 183 5.65 -7.35 -11.14
C HIS A 183 4.53 -8.14 -10.44
N ASN A 184 4.62 -9.47 -10.47
CA ASN A 184 3.69 -10.36 -9.78
C ASN A 184 3.57 -10.10 -8.26
N THR A 185 4.51 -9.35 -7.68
CA THR A 185 4.50 -8.98 -6.26
C THR A 185 3.45 -7.95 -5.93
N ASN A 186 3.41 -6.83 -6.65
CA ASN A 186 2.47 -5.74 -6.37
C ASN A 186 1.33 -5.65 -7.40
N GLY A 187 1.56 -5.96 -8.67
CA GLY A 187 0.56 -5.77 -9.71
C GLY A 187 0.16 -4.30 -9.85
N TYR A 188 -1.07 -4.06 -10.28
CA TYR A 188 -1.63 -2.72 -10.48
C TYR A 188 -2.62 -2.30 -9.39
N SER A 189 -3.05 -3.21 -8.50
CA SER A 189 -4.14 -2.98 -7.55
C SER A 189 -3.72 -3.03 -6.07
N SER A 190 -2.44 -2.90 -5.75
CA SER A 190 -1.94 -3.00 -4.36
C SER A 190 -2.18 -1.76 -3.50
N TYR A 191 -2.76 -0.71 -4.07
CA TYR A 191 -3.12 0.50 -3.35
C TYR A 191 -4.45 0.32 -2.62
N THR A 192 -4.44 0.48 -1.29
CA THR A 192 -5.68 0.49 -0.51
C THR A 192 -6.50 1.75 -0.83
N PRO A 193 -7.80 1.66 -1.10
CA PRO A 193 -8.63 2.84 -1.28
C PRO A 193 -8.64 3.76 -0.06
N TYR A 194 -9.05 5.02 -0.27
CA TYR A 194 -9.23 6.01 0.77
C TYR A 194 -10.62 6.64 0.67
N PHE A 195 -11.29 6.87 1.79
CA PHE A 195 -12.57 7.55 1.87
C PHE A 195 -12.43 8.84 2.69
N ASP A 196 -12.90 9.97 2.16
CA ASP A 196 -12.78 11.30 2.80
C ASP A 196 -14.04 11.74 3.56
N GLY A 197 -15.03 10.85 3.69
CA GLY A 197 -16.36 11.16 4.23
C GLY A 197 -17.41 11.43 3.15
N GLN A 198 -17.01 11.60 1.89
CA GLN A 198 -17.91 11.85 0.76
C GLN A 198 -17.53 11.03 -0.48
N ARG A 199 -16.23 10.82 -0.71
CA ARG A 199 -15.68 10.21 -1.93
C ARG A 199 -14.73 9.07 -1.61
N ILE A 200 -14.76 8.06 -2.45
CA ILE A 200 -13.80 6.96 -2.48
C ILE A 200 -12.73 7.32 -3.50
N TYR A 201 -11.47 7.37 -3.09
CA TYR A 201 -10.33 7.50 -3.99
C TYR A 201 -9.64 6.17 -4.15
N ALA A 202 -9.41 5.75 -5.39
CA ALA A 202 -8.63 4.57 -5.71
C ALA A 202 -7.50 4.92 -6.67
N VAL A 203 -6.34 4.29 -6.42
CA VAL A 203 -5.13 4.42 -7.23
C VAL A 203 -4.84 3.09 -7.87
N PHE A 204 -4.48 3.10 -9.13
CA PHE A 204 -4.08 1.90 -9.86
C PHE A 204 -2.71 2.10 -10.47
N GLY A 205 -1.86 1.09 -10.36
CA GLY A 205 -0.50 1.07 -10.91
C GLY A 205 -0.41 1.24 -12.43
N LEU A 206 -1.53 1.56 -13.07
CA LEU A 206 -1.64 2.03 -14.44
C LEU A 206 -1.33 3.54 -14.58
N GLY A 207 -1.01 4.23 -13.49
CA GLY A 207 -0.82 5.68 -13.46
C GLY A 207 -2.12 6.46 -13.27
N VAL A 208 -3.19 5.79 -12.83
CA VAL A 208 -4.55 6.32 -12.80
C VAL A 208 -5.03 6.51 -11.36
N VAL A 209 -5.65 7.66 -11.13
CA VAL A 209 -6.40 7.98 -9.92
C VAL A 209 -7.86 8.24 -10.28
N VAL A 210 -8.78 7.70 -9.48
CA VAL A 210 -10.22 7.83 -9.69
C VAL A 210 -10.92 8.21 -8.41
N ALA A 211 -12.01 8.93 -8.53
CA ALA A 211 -12.93 9.20 -7.42
C ALA A 211 -14.33 8.68 -7.76
N TYR A 212 -14.97 8.09 -6.76
CA TYR A 212 -16.33 7.56 -6.82
C TYR A 212 -17.15 8.04 -5.63
N ASP A 213 -18.48 8.11 -5.80
CA ASP A 213 -19.40 8.13 -4.67
C ASP A 213 -19.62 6.71 -4.11
N LEU A 214 -20.36 6.60 -2.99
CA LEU A 214 -20.65 5.30 -2.35
C LEU A 214 -21.63 4.41 -3.17
N ASP A 215 -22.30 4.97 -4.17
CA ASP A 215 -23.17 4.22 -5.10
C ASP A 215 -22.40 3.68 -6.31
N GLY A 216 -21.11 3.98 -6.39
CA GLY A 216 -20.23 3.53 -7.47
C GLY A 216 -20.38 4.35 -8.75
N ASN A 217 -20.85 5.60 -8.67
CA ASN A 217 -20.79 6.51 -9.78
C ASN A 217 -19.40 7.17 -9.79
N ARG A 218 -18.70 7.11 -10.94
CA ARG A 218 -17.42 7.76 -11.10
C ARG A 218 -17.59 9.25 -11.19
N LEU A 219 -16.98 9.99 -10.26
CA LEU A 219 -17.01 11.45 -10.22
C LEU A 219 -15.97 12.04 -11.15
N TRP A 220 -14.76 11.49 -11.11
CA TRP A 220 -13.69 11.85 -12.03
C TRP A 220 -12.65 10.72 -12.15
N SER A 221 -11.83 10.79 -13.17
CA SER A 221 -10.63 9.98 -13.39
C SER A 221 -9.50 10.85 -13.94
N ARG A 222 -8.26 10.55 -13.56
CA ARG A 222 -7.06 11.22 -14.04
C ARG A 222 -5.95 10.21 -14.28
N PHE A 223 -5.31 10.35 -15.43
CA PHE A 223 -3.97 9.84 -15.62
C PHE A 223 -3.01 10.86 -15.01
N VAL A 224 -2.20 10.45 -14.05
CA VAL A 224 -1.30 11.34 -13.30
C VAL A 224 0.13 11.21 -13.81
N GLU A 225 0.62 9.98 -13.91
CA GLU A 225 2.00 9.70 -14.28
C GLU A 225 2.10 8.26 -14.81
N HIS A 226 3.04 8.01 -15.72
CA HIS A 226 3.36 6.66 -16.17
C HIS A 226 4.38 6.03 -15.21
N PRO A 227 4.01 5.02 -14.40
CA PRO A 227 4.95 4.41 -13.45
C PRO A 227 6.02 3.62 -14.19
N ASP A 228 7.28 3.98 -13.99
CA ASP A 228 8.42 3.29 -14.63
C ASP A 228 8.93 2.10 -13.82
N HIS A 229 8.57 2.04 -12.54
CA HIS A 229 9.11 1.03 -11.66
C HIS A 229 8.42 -0.32 -11.82
N ARG A 230 9.16 -1.30 -12.36
CA ARG A 230 8.67 -2.65 -12.70
C ARG A 230 8.05 -3.46 -11.55
N TRP A 231 8.23 -3.07 -10.30
CA TRP A 231 7.65 -3.76 -9.14
C TRP A 231 6.23 -3.29 -8.82
N GLY A 232 5.76 -2.27 -9.52
CA GLY A 232 4.53 -1.57 -9.22
C GLY A 232 4.62 -0.77 -7.92
N GLY A 233 3.58 -0.03 -7.60
CA GLY A 233 3.51 0.81 -6.41
C GLY A 233 2.56 0.24 -5.35
N ALA A 234 2.71 0.74 -4.13
CA ALA A 234 1.83 0.41 -3.00
C ALA A 234 1.66 1.59 -2.02
N THR A 235 2.00 2.81 -2.44
CA THR A 235 1.80 4.03 -1.63
C THR A 235 0.31 4.35 -1.56
N MET A 236 -0.26 4.38 -0.35
CA MET A 236 -1.69 4.61 -0.16
C MET A 236 -2.06 6.07 -0.43
N PRO A 237 -3.19 6.35 -1.13
CA PRO A 237 -3.72 7.69 -1.22
C PRO A 237 -4.20 8.19 0.14
N GLN A 238 -4.13 9.49 0.36
CA GLN A 238 -4.59 10.11 1.61
C GLN A 238 -4.95 11.58 1.40
N ILE A 239 -5.93 12.09 2.12
CA ILE A 239 -6.22 13.52 2.17
C ILE A 239 -5.40 14.16 3.30
N VAL A 240 -4.61 15.16 2.96
CA VAL A 240 -3.87 15.99 3.92
C VAL A 240 -4.06 17.45 3.54
N ASP A 241 -4.53 18.25 4.48
CA ASP A 241 -4.81 19.70 4.27
C ASP A 241 -5.64 19.95 3.01
N GLY A 242 -6.73 19.19 2.83
CA GLY A 242 -7.65 19.31 1.69
C GLY A 242 -7.06 18.92 0.33
N LYS A 243 -5.92 18.26 0.28
CA LYS A 243 -5.27 17.79 -0.93
C LYS A 243 -5.17 16.27 -0.94
N LEU A 244 -5.47 15.64 -2.06
CA LEU A 244 -5.29 14.20 -2.26
C LEU A 244 -3.83 13.93 -2.62
N ILE A 245 -3.10 13.36 -1.68
CA ILE A 245 -1.70 12.97 -1.86
C ILE A 245 -1.65 11.57 -2.47
N VAL A 246 -0.99 11.44 -3.59
CA VAL A 246 -0.76 10.18 -4.29
C VAL A 246 0.70 10.06 -4.69
N ARG A 247 1.13 8.87 -5.07
CA ARG A 247 2.46 8.62 -5.57
C ARG A 247 2.47 7.45 -6.55
N PHE A 248 3.12 7.65 -7.68
CA PHE A 248 3.57 6.60 -8.60
C PHE A 248 5.11 6.51 -8.55
N ASP A 249 5.81 7.31 -9.33
CA ASP A 249 7.26 7.53 -9.17
C ASP A 249 7.50 8.81 -8.37
N ASP A 250 6.79 9.90 -8.66
CA ASP A 250 6.81 11.16 -7.91
C ASP A 250 5.63 11.29 -6.94
N TYR A 251 5.77 12.12 -5.92
CA TYR A 251 4.62 12.56 -5.12
C TYR A 251 3.83 13.61 -5.88
N ALA A 252 2.52 13.47 -5.87
CA ALA A 252 1.61 14.47 -6.40
C ALA A 252 0.53 14.81 -5.38
N ALA A 253 0.19 16.11 -5.28
CA ALA A 253 -1.03 16.56 -4.64
C ALA A 253 -2.06 16.89 -5.71
N LEU A 254 -3.24 16.32 -5.58
CA LEU A 254 -4.36 16.54 -6.48
C LEU A 254 -5.48 17.28 -5.76
N ASN A 255 -6.26 18.03 -6.52
CA ASN A 255 -7.53 18.58 -6.05
C ASN A 255 -8.54 17.42 -5.90
N PRO A 256 -9.09 17.17 -4.70
CA PRO A 256 -10.03 16.07 -4.47
C PRO A 256 -11.31 16.15 -5.28
N GLU A 257 -11.73 17.37 -5.69
CA GLU A 257 -12.99 17.61 -6.40
C GLU A 257 -12.93 17.18 -7.88
N ASN A 258 -11.76 17.31 -8.51
CA ASN A 258 -11.64 17.11 -9.97
C ASN A 258 -10.38 16.36 -10.41
N GLY A 259 -9.48 16.01 -9.47
CA GLY A 259 -8.24 15.30 -9.73
C GLY A 259 -7.15 16.15 -10.41
N GLU A 260 -7.30 17.47 -10.52
CA GLU A 260 -6.26 18.32 -11.10
C GLU A 260 -5.01 18.37 -10.20
N THR A 261 -3.84 18.30 -10.82
CA THR A 261 -2.56 18.36 -10.09
C THR A 261 -2.33 19.77 -9.57
N ILE A 262 -2.12 19.89 -8.25
CA ILE A 262 -1.78 21.14 -7.57
C ILE A 262 -0.26 21.33 -7.55
N TRP A 263 0.48 20.27 -7.18
CA TRP A 263 1.94 20.24 -7.23
C TRP A 263 2.46 18.81 -7.41
N THR A 264 3.71 18.69 -7.85
CA THR A 264 4.48 17.45 -7.88
C THR A 264 5.81 17.66 -7.19
N THR A 265 6.33 16.60 -6.57
CA THR A 265 7.63 16.57 -5.90
C THR A 265 8.37 15.32 -6.31
N PRO A 266 9.55 15.43 -6.94
CA PRO A 266 10.35 14.27 -7.33
C PRO A 266 10.65 13.35 -6.15
N SER A 267 10.59 12.06 -6.38
CA SER A 267 10.86 11.04 -5.37
C SER A 267 11.52 9.81 -5.97
N GLU A 268 12.44 9.22 -5.20
CA GLU A 268 13.04 7.93 -5.55
C GLU A 268 12.49 6.77 -4.72
N VAL A 269 11.52 7.02 -3.85
CA VAL A 269 10.90 5.99 -3.00
C VAL A 269 9.92 5.17 -3.80
N VAL A 270 9.88 3.89 -3.55
CA VAL A 270 9.09 2.96 -4.35
C VAL A 270 7.82 2.49 -3.64
N PHE A 271 7.79 2.32 -2.30
CA PHE A 271 6.72 1.53 -1.68
C PHE A 271 5.98 2.20 -0.51
N GLY A 272 6.66 2.70 0.49
CA GLY A 272 6.01 3.21 1.71
C GLY A 272 5.13 4.45 1.48
N THR A 273 4.15 4.64 2.36
CA THR A 273 3.28 5.83 2.39
C THR A 273 3.92 6.90 3.27
N PRO A 274 3.92 8.19 2.88
CA PRO A 274 4.42 9.25 3.75
C PRO A 274 3.48 9.45 4.94
N ALA A 275 4.04 9.69 6.12
CA ALA A 275 3.28 9.94 7.34
C ALA A 275 3.01 11.43 7.50
N PRO A 276 1.74 11.87 7.60
CA PRO A 276 1.40 13.27 7.81
C PRO A 276 1.63 13.67 9.26
N PHE A 277 2.03 14.92 9.47
CA PHE A 277 2.11 15.58 10.77
C PHE A 277 1.86 17.07 10.65
N GLU A 278 1.52 17.72 11.76
CA GLU A 278 1.19 19.14 11.80
C GLU A 278 2.11 19.90 12.75
N VAL A 279 2.39 21.15 12.39
CA VAL A 279 3.09 22.11 13.22
C VAL A 279 2.39 23.48 13.07
N GLU A 280 1.85 24.03 14.15
CA GLU A 280 1.12 25.32 14.14
C GLU A 280 0.03 25.40 13.05
N GLY A 281 -0.71 24.31 12.83
CA GLY A 281 -1.79 24.21 11.83
C GLY A 281 -1.31 24.11 10.38
N GLN A 282 0.00 23.97 10.13
CA GLN A 282 0.53 23.65 8.82
C GLN A 282 0.85 22.16 8.73
N SER A 283 0.48 21.55 7.61
CA SER A 283 0.67 20.12 7.36
C SER A 283 1.96 19.83 6.60
N PHE A 284 2.60 18.76 7.02
CA PHE A 284 3.84 18.23 6.46
C PHE A 284 3.72 16.71 6.27
N LEU A 285 4.54 16.17 5.38
CA LEU A 285 4.69 14.73 5.15
C LEU A 285 6.12 14.32 5.51
N PHE A 286 6.25 13.29 6.34
CA PHE A 286 7.53 12.60 6.52
C PHE A 286 7.56 11.39 5.59
N THR A 287 8.42 11.40 4.56
CA THR A 287 8.51 10.31 3.60
C THR A 287 9.29 9.12 4.18
N PRO A 288 9.09 7.91 3.65
CA PRO A 288 9.90 6.76 4.04
C PRO A 288 11.42 6.97 3.88
N ARG A 289 11.86 7.83 2.95
CA ARG A 289 13.28 8.21 2.78
C ARG A 289 13.79 9.22 3.81
N GLY A 290 12.92 9.73 4.66
CA GLY A 290 13.27 10.76 5.63
C GLY A 290 13.39 12.16 5.02
N GLU A 291 12.55 12.45 4.04
CA GLU A 291 12.31 13.80 3.56
C GLU A 291 11.12 14.39 4.30
N VAL A 292 11.13 15.70 4.52
CA VAL A 292 9.99 16.46 5.03
C VAL A 292 9.45 17.35 3.92
N ILE A 293 8.23 17.07 3.45
CA ILE A 293 7.56 17.81 2.39
C ILE A 293 6.48 18.70 3.02
N ARG A 294 6.46 20.00 2.69
CA ARG A 294 5.38 20.88 3.08
C ARG A 294 4.16 20.68 2.16
N VAL A 295 3.01 20.38 2.73
CA VAL A 295 1.81 19.99 1.96
C VAL A 295 1.23 21.15 1.13
N SER A 296 1.41 22.41 1.58
CA SER A 296 0.82 23.56 0.88
C SER A 296 1.38 23.77 -0.53
N ASP A 297 2.66 23.43 -0.77
CA ASP A 297 3.36 23.72 -2.03
C ASP A 297 4.27 22.59 -2.55
N GLY A 298 4.34 21.46 -1.87
CA GLY A 298 5.18 20.33 -2.26
C GLY A 298 6.69 20.51 -2.01
N LYS A 299 7.10 21.60 -1.35
CA LYS A 299 8.52 21.87 -1.15
C LYS A 299 9.14 20.92 -0.13
N VAL A 300 10.23 20.27 -0.51
CA VAL A 300 11.10 19.54 0.42
C VAL A 300 11.84 20.56 1.30
N ILE A 301 11.59 20.52 2.61
CA ILE A 301 12.19 21.45 3.59
C ILE A 301 13.33 20.81 4.39
N GLN A 302 13.39 19.49 4.41
CA GLN A 302 14.45 18.72 5.04
C GLN A 302 14.58 17.36 4.37
N GLU A 303 15.79 16.82 4.30
CA GLU A 303 16.12 15.49 3.76
C GLU A 303 17.24 14.83 4.53
N GLY A 304 17.57 13.58 4.20
CA GLY A 304 18.68 12.85 4.80
C GLY A 304 18.42 12.35 6.24
N LEU A 305 17.15 12.23 6.64
CA LEU A 305 16.79 11.77 7.99
C LEU A 305 16.85 10.24 8.14
N VAL A 306 16.81 9.50 7.06
CA VAL A 306 16.97 8.04 7.05
C VAL A 306 18.27 7.70 6.34
N PHE A 307 19.10 6.84 6.96
CA PHE A 307 20.31 6.37 6.34
C PHE A 307 19.97 5.38 5.20
N LEU A 308 20.50 5.67 4.01
CA LEU A 308 20.32 4.85 2.83
C LEU A 308 21.58 4.00 2.63
N HIS A 309 21.45 2.69 2.77
CA HIS A 309 22.57 1.74 2.71
C HIS A 309 23.17 1.55 1.30
N ALA A 310 22.52 2.08 0.23
CA ALA A 310 22.99 2.00 -1.13
C ALA A 310 22.49 3.17 -1.99
N THR A 311 23.22 3.52 -3.04
CA THR A 311 22.87 4.58 -4.01
C THR A 311 21.61 4.28 -4.84
N ARG A 312 21.19 3.03 -4.90
CA ARG A 312 19.89 2.56 -5.41
C ARG A 312 19.24 1.77 -4.31
N ASP A 313 18.66 2.47 -3.33
CA ASP A 313 18.21 1.81 -2.12
C ASP A 313 16.81 1.25 -2.27
N TRP A 314 16.76 -0.04 -2.47
CA TRP A 314 15.58 -0.90 -2.47
C TRP A 314 15.20 -1.29 -1.02
N SER A 315 15.66 -0.53 -0.03
CA SER A 315 15.55 -0.88 1.39
C SER A 315 14.36 -0.22 2.09
N ILE A 316 13.64 0.67 1.39
CA ILE A 316 12.61 1.51 2.01
C ILE A 316 11.23 1.06 1.56
N PHE A 317 10.62 0.19 2.37
CA PHE A 317 9.35 -0.47 2.05
C PHE A 317 8.22 -0.11 3.00
N ASN A 318 8.55 0.26 4.24
CA ASN A 318 7.56 0.52 5.28
C ASN A 318 7.16 1.98 5.37
N THR A 319 6.03 2.22 6.01
CA THR A 319 5.49 3.54 6.30
C THR A 319 6.01 4.00 7.66
N PRO A 320 6.55 5.22 7.79
CA PRO A 320 6.85 5.83 9.08
C PRO A 320 5.57 5.97 9.92
N THR A 321 5.72 5.98 11.24
CA THR A 321 4.58 6.08 12.16
C THR A 321 4.72 7.31 13.04
N VAL A 322 3.66 8.15 13.06
CA VAL A 322 3.57 9.34 13.92
C VAL A 322 2.72 9.01 15.14
N VAL A 323 3.26 9.29 16.34
CA VAL A 323 2.54 9.13 17.60
C VAL A 323 2.82 10.36 18.48
N GLY A 324 1.81 11.19 18.67
CA GLY A 324 1.95 12.47 19.37
C GLY A 324 2.97 13.40 18.68
N ASP A 325 4.00 13.81 19.39
CA ASP A 325 5.08 14.66 18.85
C ASP A 325 6.30 13.86 18.34
N MET A 326 6.14 12.56 18.13
CA MET A 326 7.23 11.66 17.71
C MET A 326 6.95 10.99 16.37
N ILE A 327 7.99 10.91 15.54
CA ILE A 327 8.01 10.14 14.29
C ILE A 327 8.99 8.98 14.46
N TYR A 328 8.56 7.78 14.13
CA TYR A 328 9.37 6.56 14.15
C TYR A 328 9.51 6.00 12.74
N THR A 329 10.71 5.56 12.38
CA THR A 329 11.00 4.94 11.10
C THR A 329 12.07 3.85 11.24
N VAL A 330 12.07 2.88 10.33
CA VAL A 330 13.07 1.82 10.25
C VAL A 330 13.46 1.59 8.79
N SER A 331 14.73 1.38 8.55
CA SER A 331 15.26 0.94 7.26
C SER A 331 16.20 -0.23 7.45
N GLY A 332 16.45 -1.00 6.39
CA GLY A 332 17.42 -2.07 6.47
C GLY A 332 17.58 -2.83 5.14
N VAL A 333 18.74 -3.47 5.00
CA VAL A 333 19.15 -4.26 3.85
C VAL A 333 19.72 -5.61 4.30
N GLU A 334 19.78 -6.57 3.41
CA GLU A 334 20.25 -7.93 3.72
C GLU A 334 21.72 -8.03 4.13
N LYS A 335 22.54 -7.03 3.81
CA LYS A 335 24.00 -7.10 3.94
C LYS A 335 24.58 -6.19 5.02
N ALA A 336 23.77 -5.38 5.65
CA ALA A 336 24.18 -4.45 6.70
C ALA A 336 23.13 -4.39 7.80
N ASN A 337 23.50 -3.97 9.01
CA ASN A 337 22.55 -3.73 10.08
C ASN A 337 21.50 -2.74 9.61
N GLY A 338 20.24 -2.95 10.03
CA GLY A 338 19.19 -1.98 9.83
C GLY A 338 19.26 -0.86 10.86
N ASP A 339 18.53 0.20 10.62
CA ASP A 339 18.53 1.42 11.44
C ASP A 339 17.10 1.80 11.83
N ALA A 340 16.83 1.90 13.10
CA ALA A 340 15.59 2.45 13.66
C ALA A 340 15.85 3.85 14.23
N TYR A 341 14.92 4.77 13.98
CA TYR A 341 15.05 6.17 14.40
C TYR A 341 13.79 6.67 15.09
N ALA A 342 13.98 7.64 15.99
CA ALA A 342 12.91 8.49 16.47
C ALA A 342 13.28 9.96 16.33
N TYR A 343 12.32 10.72 15.81
CA TYR A 343 12.45 12.16 15.63
C TYR A 343 11.35 12.87 16.42
N ARG A 344 11.70 14.03 17.00
CA ARG A 344 10.72 14.89 17.64
C ARG A 344 10.27 15.99 16.70
N ILE A 345 8.97 16.16 16.58
CA ILE A 345 8.34 17.26 15.87
C ILE A 345 8.51 18.54 16.70
N PRO A 346 9.06 19.62 16.13
CA PRO A 346 9.20 20.88 16.84
C PRO A 346 7.85 21.57 17.01
N LYS A 347 7.73 22.43 18.02
CA LYS A 347 6.48 23.13 18.34
C LYS A 347 6.15 24.32 17.43
N SER A 348 7.07 24.74 16.55
CA SER A 348 6.82 25.86 15.65
C SER A 348 7.39 25.59 14.25
N VAL A 349 6.70 26.12 13.23
CA VAL A 349 7.14 26.07 11.83
C VAL A 349 8.51 26.70 11.66
N LYS A 350 8.75 27.86 12.30
CA LYS A 350 10.05 28.52 12.27
C LYS A 350 11.20 27.60 12.79
N ALA A 351 10.91 26.83 13.83
CA ALA A 351 11.90 25.87 14.36
C ALA A 351 12.11 24.69 13.40
N LEU A 352 11.04 24.19 12.77
CA LEU A 352 11.11 23.15 11.77
C LEU A 352 11.92 23.59 10.54
N GLU A 353 11.65 24.76 9.98
CA GLU A 353 12.36 25.31 8.82
C GLU A 353 13.83 25.65 9.12
N LYS A 354 14.15 26.11 10.34
CA LYS A 354 15.50 26.48 10.73
C LYS A 354 16.39 25.31 11.12
N SER A 355 15.83 24.35 11.86
CA SER A 355 16.61 23.30 12.54
C SER A 355 16.17 21.90 12.19
N GLY A 356 15.02 21.76 11.48
CA GLY A 356 14.46 20.47 11.11
C GLY A 356 13.89 19.67 12.30
N LEU A 357 13.58 18.42 12.02
CA LEU A 357 13.19 17.43 13.02
C LEU A 357 14.42 17.06 13.87
N LYS A 358 14.26 16.98 15.18
CA LYS A 358 15.33 16.59 16.09
C LYS A 358 15.36 15.09 16.29
N ARG A 359 16.44 14.41 15.88
CA ARG A 359 16.67 13.02 16.21
C ARG A 359 16.82 12.84 17.73
N ILE A 360 15.98 12.01 18.33
CA ILE A 360 16.01 11.70 19.76
C ILE A 360 16.89 10.50 20.02
N TRP A 361 16.75 9.46 19.21
CA TRP A 361 17.60 8.27 19.27
C TRP A 361 17.75 7.62 17.89
N HIS A 362 18.78 6.82 17.78
CA HIS A 362 19.11 5.92 16.69
C HIS A 362 19.56 4.59 17.30
N THR A 363 19.06 3.49 16.76
CA THR A 363 19.41 2.14 17.21
C THR A 363 19.69 1.27 16.01
N GLU A 364 20.87 0.65 15.98
CA GLU A 364 21.14 -0.43 15.04
C GLU A 364 20.26 -1.63 15.38
N VAL A 365 19.60 -2.18 14.36
CA VAL A 365 18.72 -3.33 14.47
C VAL A 365 19.19 -4.44 13.53
N GLU A 366 18.52 -5.60 13.54
CA GLU A 366 18.93 -6.76 12.76
C GLU A 366 19.10 -6.42 11.27
N LYS A 367 20.13 -7.01 10.66
CA LYS A 367 20.38 -6.92 9.22
C LYS A 367 19.30 -7.70 8.44
N ASP A 368 18.42 -7.02 7.82
CA ASP A 368 17.42 -7.56 6.89
C ASP A 368 16.59 -6.39 6.32
N ARG A 369 15.66 -6.70 5.44
CA ARG A 369 14.64 -5.76 4.96
C ARG A 369 13.46 -5.71 5.93
N TYR A 370 12.81 -4.55 5.99
CA TYR A 370 11.64 -4.30 6.82
C TYR A 370 10.48 -3.91 5.91
N TYR A 371 9.60 -4.87 5.58
CA TYR A 371 8.43 -4.60 4.74
C TYR A 371 7.23 -4.13 5.57
N SER A 372 6.99 -4.79 6.71
CA SER A 372 5.94 -4.43 7.64
C SER A 372 6.20 -3.07 8.29
N SER A 373 5.17 -2.23 8.33
CA SER A 373 5.26 -0.92 8.98
C SER A 373 5.26 -1.02 10.50
N ILE A 374 5.86 -0.05 11.13
CA ILE A 374 6.05 0.03 12.59
C ILE A 374 4.69 0.06 13.31
N LEU A 375 4.61 -0.63 14.44
CA LEU A 375 3.52 -0.51 15.39
C LEU A 375 4.06 0.04 16.72
N VAL A 376 3.40 1.07 17.26
CA VAL A 376 3.73 1.64 18.58
C VAL A 376 2.52 1.47 19.50
N HIS A 377 2.75 0.88 20.68
CA HIS A 377 1.74 0.69 21.69
C HIS A 377 2.36 0.76 23.08
N GLU A 378 1.75 1.54 23.98
CA GLU A 378 2.17 1.69 25.39
C GLU A 378 3.68 1.93 25.58
N GLY A 379 4.25 2.81 24.74
CA GLY A 379 5.67 3.14 24.81
C GLY A 379 6.61 2.05 24.30
N ILE A 380 6.10 1.02 23.65
CA ILE A 380 6.87 -0.03 22.99
C ILE A 380 6.69 0.08 21.48
N LEU A 381 7.79 0.07 20.76
CA LEU A 381 7.85 0.08 19.31
C LEU A 381 8.17 -1.34 18.82
N TYR A 382 7.33 -1.87 17.93
CA TYR A 382 7.49 -3.20 17.36
C TYR A 382 7.87 -3.07 15.89
N ILE A 383 8.94 -3.76 15.49
CA ILE A 383 9.38 -3.93 14.10
C ILE A 383 9.58 -5.41 13.81
N VAL A 384 9.44 -5.80 12.57
CA VAL A 384 9.68 -7.18 12.13
C VAL A 384 10.47 -7.19 10.83
N THR A 385 11.48 -8.05 10.76
CA THR A 385 12.26 -8.26 9.55
C THR A 385 11.48 -9.08 8.52
N ARG A 386 11.93 -9.05 7.28
CA ARG A 386 11.45 -9.92 6.20
C ARG A 386 11.44 -11.39 6.63
N ASP A 387 12.48 -11.83 7.31
CA ASP A 387 12.68 -13.22 7.76
C ASP A 387 12.01 -13.51 9.13
N ASN A 388 11.01 -12.69 9.52
CA ASN A 388 10.14 -12.91 10.69
C ASN A 388 10.82 -12.80 12.06
N LEU A 389 11.90 -12.03 12.20
CA LEU A 389 12.43 -11.65 13.50
C LEU A 389 11.70 -10.41 14.01
N ILE A 390 10.89 -10.55 15.05
CA ILE A 390 10.26 -9.41 15.72
C ILE A 390 11.22 -8.82 16.76
N THR A 391 11.34 -7.49 16.77
CA THR A 391 12.09 -6.73 17.76
C THR A 391 11.17 -5.71 18.42
N ALA A 392 11.16 -5.70 19.74
CA ALA A 392 10.50 -4.68 20.54
C ALA A 392 11.56 -3.71 21.09
N LEU A 393 11.34 -2.40 20.90
CA LEU A 393 12.20 -1.34 21.40
C LEU A 393 11.40 -0.43 22.34
N ASP A 394 12.09 0.16 23.30
CA ASP A 394 11.54 1.22 24.11
C ASP A 394 11.40 2.49 23.26
N ALA A 395 10.19 2.97 23.07
CA ALA A 395 9.89 4.08 22.16
C ALA A 395 10.54 5.41 22.60
N ALA A 396 10.80 5.59 23.89
CA ALA A 396 11.39 6.81 24.42
C ALA A 396 12.90 6.93 24.19
N ASN A 397 13.63 5.81 24.13
CA ASN A 397 15.10 5.81 24.12
C ASN A 397 15.74 4.83 23.11
N GLY A 398 14.93 4.05 22.39
CA GLY A 398 15.39 3.10 21.37
C GLY A 398 16.06 1.83 21.91
N LYS A 399 16.09 1.59 23.21
CA LYS A 399 16.71 0.38 23.75
C LYS A 399 15.92 -0.86 23.37
N VAL A 400 16.61 -1.88 22.87
CA VAL A 400 15.99 -3.18 22.59
C VAL A 400 15.51 -3.81 23.88
N ILE A 401 14.22 -4.14 23.93
CA ILE A 401 13.56 -4.82 25.04
C ILE A 401 13.70 -6.33 24.86
N TYR A 402 13.38 -6.82 23.67
CA TYR A 402 13.60 -8.22 23.27
C TYR A 402 13.66 -8.34 21.75
N THR A 403 14.24 -9.45 21.31
CA THR A 403 14.10 -9.98 19.93
C THR A 403 13.55 -11.40 20.01
N HIS A 404 12.73 -11.79 19.04
CA HIS A 404 12.19 -13.14 18.97
C HIS A 404 12.01 -13.60 17.52
N GLN A 405 12.59 -14.76 17.18
CA GLN A 405 12.39 -15.39 15.86
C GLN A 405 11.07 -16.16 15.85
N ILE A 406 10.14 -15.76 14.99
CA ILE A 406 8.91 -16.51 14.75
C ILE A 406 9.25 -17.76 13.94
N LYS A 407 9.13 -18.93 14.56
CA LYS A 407 9.47 -20.21 13.95
C LYS A 407 8.25 -20.83 13.26
N GLY A 408 8.50 -21.72 12.28
CA GLY A 408 7.46 -22.51 11.62
C GLY A 408 6.81 -21.86 10.39
N ALA A 409 6.91 -20.56 10.22
CA ALA A 409 6.54 -19.85 8.99
C ALA A 409 7.73 -19.84 8.02
N LYS A 410 7.44 -19.99 6.72
CA LYS A 410 8.44 -19.97 5.64
C LYS A 410 8.32 -18.76 4.74
N GLY A 411 7.25 -17.99 4.91
CA GLY A 411 6.96 -16.78 4.16
C GLY A 411 7.67 -15.57 4.73
N THR A 412 7.30 -14.43 4.20
CA THR A 412 7.84 -13.11 4.50
C THR A 412 6.80 -12.26 5.24
N ALA A 413 7.22 -11.50 6.26
CA ALA A 413 6.37 -10.54 6.96
C ALA A 413 6.10 -9.29 6.11
N TYR A 414 5.31 -9.44 5.03
CA TYR A 414 4.84 -8.32 4.22
C TYR A 414 3.69 -7.55 4.88
N PRO A 415 2.63 -8.23 5.41
CA PRO A 415 1.54 -7.52 6.06
C PRO A 415 2.03 -6.67 7.22
N SER A 416 1.52 -5.45 7.32
CA SER A 416 1.88 -4.59 8.45
C SER A 416 1.18 -5.04 9.72
N MET A 417 1.89 -4.98 10.85
CA MET A 417 1.32 -5.30 12.16
C MET A 417 0.20 -4.33 12.51
N VAL A 418 -0.83 -4.85 13.17
CA VAL A 418 -1.92 -4.05 13.73
C VAL A 418 -2.27 -4.49 15.14
N LEU A 419 -2.82 -3.57 15.92
CA LEU A 419 -3.33 -3.80 17.26
C LEU A 419 -4.86 -3.70 17.24
N ALA A 420 -5.54 -4.70 17.80
CA ALA A 420 -6.98 -4.68 18.02
C ALA A 420 -7.31 -5.49 19.29
N GLY A 421 -8.21 -4.99 20.14
CA GLY A 421 -8.61 -5.65 21.38
C GLY A 421 -7.44 -6.08 22.26
N GLY A 422 -6.42 -5.23 22.40
CA GLY A 422 -5.22 -5.51 23.19
C GLY A 422 -4.34 -6.66 22.65
N LYS A 423 -4.43 -7.01 21.36
CA LYS A 423 -3.63 -8.05 20.71
C LYS A 423 -2.97 -7.51 19.43
N ILE A 424 -1.73 -7.91 19.19
CA ILE A 424 -1.01 -7.61 17.94
C ILE A 424 -1.25 -8.76 16.98
N TYR A 425 -1.66 -8.40 15.75
CA TYR A 425 -1.81 -9.32 14.64
C TYR A 425 -0.66 -9.11 13.66
N LEU A 426 0.15 -10.13 13.49
CA LEU A 426 1.29 -10.15 12.58
C LEU A 426 1.04 -11.16 11.47
N GLY A 427 1.07 -10.70 10.23
CA GLY A 427 0.89 -11.51 9.05
C GLY A 427 2.19 -11.96 8.41
N ILE A 428 2.17 -13.19 7.86
CA ILE A 428 3.26 -13.74 7.04
C ILE A 428 2.63 -14.23 5.73
N ASP A 429 3.22 -13.94 4.60
CA ASP A 429 2.60 -14.09 3.29
C ASP A 429 2.39 -15.55 2.82
N ASP A 430 2.92 -16.51 3.57
CA ASP A 430 2.63 -17.94 3.37
C ASP A 430 1.28 -18.40 3.99
N GLY A 431 0.54 -17.48 4.59
CA GLY A 431 -0.78 -17.72 5.18
C GLY A 431 -0.81 -17.71 6.71
N HIS A 432 0.33 -17.55 7.38
CA HIS A 432 0.34 -17.49 8.84
C HIS A 432 -0.14 -16.13 9.35
N LEU A 433 -1.12 -16.17 10.25
CA LEU A 433 -1.54 -15.05 11.09
C LEU A 433 -1.14 -15.36 12.53
N VAL A 434 -0.18 -14.63 13.07
CA VAL A 434 0.36 -14.80 14.42
C VAL A 434 -0.23 -13.73 15.33
N ILE A 435 -0.87 -14.15 16.43
CA ILE A 435 -1.50 -13.27 17.41
C ILE A 435 -0.60 -13.20 18.64
N ILE A 436 -0.19 -11.99 19.02
CA ILE A 436 0.83 -11.74 20.03
C ILE A 436 0.24 -10.85 21.14
N LYS A 437 0.54 -11.15 22.38
CA LYS A 437 0.26 -10.25 23.50
C LYS A 437 1.27 -9.12 23.50
N PRO A 438 0.83 -7.83 23.45
CA PRO A 438 1.74 -6.70 23.62
C PRO A 438 2.45 -6.75 24.98
N GLY A 439 3.65 -6.19 25.06
CA GLY A 439 4.38 -6.08 26.33
C GLY A 439 5.89 -6.24 26.19
N ARG A 440 6.55 -6.27 27.35
CA ARG A 440 8.03 -6.31 27.43
C ARG A 440 8.65 -7.72 27.28
N LYS A 441 7.82 -8.73 27.00
CA LYS A 441 8.22 -10.10 26.74
C LYS A 441 7.38 -10.65 25.61
N PHE A 442 8.00 -11.34 24.65
CA PHE A 442 7.28 -12.02 23.58
C PHE A 442 6.36 -13.12 24.16
N THR A 443 5.10 -13.10 23.77
CA THR A 443 4.11 -14.11 24.12
C THR A 443 3.17 -14.32 22.93
N GLU A 444 3.29 -15.44 22.25
CA GLU A 444 2.35 -15.86 21.22
C GLU A 444 1.07 -16.38 21.89
N LEU A 445 -0.08 -15.85 21.48
CA LEU A 445 -1.41 -16.24 21.99
C LEU A 445 -2.04 -17.31 21.11
N ALA A 446 -1.90 -17.15 19.78
CA ALA A 446 -2.45 -18.08 18.81
C ALA A 446 -1.71 -17.93 17.46
N ARG A 447 -1.91 -18.93 16.62
CA ARG A 447 -1.44 -18.94 15.22
C ARG A 447 -2.45 -19.64 14.35
N HIS A 448 -2.76 -19.04 13.19
CA HIS A 448 -3.69 -19.58 12.21
C HIS A 448 -3.06 -19.60 10.83
N ASP A 449 -3.44 -20.60 10.06
CA ASP A 449 -3.24 -20.61 8.60
C ASP A 449 -4.55 -20.13 7.98
N VAL A 450 -4.52 -18.94 7.37
CA VAL A 450 -5.67 -18.25 6.78
C VAL A 450 -5.63 -18.25 5.25
N GLY A 451 -4.64 -18.91 4.66
CA GLY A 451 -4.30 -18.84 3.23
C GLY A 451 -3.33 -17.69 2.93
N PRO A 452 -2.55 -17.76 1.82
CA PRO A 452 -1.54 -16.77 1.47
C PRO A 452 -2.12 -15.35 1.30
N TYR A 453 -1.45 -14.32 1.85
CA TYR A 453 -1.90 -12.93 1.78
C TYR A 453 -0.78 -11.92 2.03
N ARG A 454 -1.02 -10.66 1.63
CA ARG A 454 -0.15 -9.50 1.96
C ARG A 454 -0.93 -8.29 2.44
N SER A 455 -2.25 -8.35 2.44
CA SER A 455 -3.09 -7.30 3.01
C SER A 455 -2.92 -7.21 4.52
N THR A 456 -3.48 -6.18 5.12
CA THR A 456 -3.52 -6.01 6.57
C THR A 456 -4.95 -6.28 7.06
N PRO A 457 -5.18 -7.07 8.11
CA PRO A 457 -6.53 -7.25 8.64
C PRO A 457 -7.10 -5.93 9.17
N ILE A 458 -8.40 -5.75 9.06
CA ILE A 458 -9.14 -4.63 9.63
C ILE A 458 -10.16 -5.13 10.66
N PHE A 459 -10.47 -4.32 11.67
CA PHE A 459 -11.27 -4.72 12.81
C PHE A 459 -12.36 -3.71 13.12
N THR A 460 -13.56 -4.21 13.38
CA THR A 460 -14.67 -3.49 14.02
C THR A 460 -14.96 -4.12 15.38
N ASP A 461 -15.97 -3.62 16.10
CA ASP A 461 -16.37 -4.18 17.37
C ASP A 461 -16.95 -5.61 17.29
N SER A 462 -17.39 -6.02 16.11
CA SER A 462 -18.03 -7.33 15.92
C SER A 462 -17.38 -8.22 14.87
N THR A 463 -16.58 -7.66 13.97
CA THR A 463 -16.08 -8.39 12.79
C THR A 463 -14.65 -7.96 12.45
N ALA A 464 -13.82 -8.94 12.12
CA ALA A 464 -12.53 -8.72 11.49
C ALA A 464 -12.61 -9.14 10.02
N PHE A 465 -11.95 -8.38 9.14
CA PHE A 465 -11.88 -8.72 7.72
C PHE A 465 -10.42 -8.89 7.31
N LEU A 466 -10.15 -9.92 6.52
CA LEU A 466 -8.85 -10.18 5.96
C LEU A 466 -8.99 -10.56 4.48
N ARG A 467 -8.24 -9.88 3.64
CA ARG A 467 -8.11 -10.28 2.25
C ARG A 467 -6.93 -11.22 2.08
N THR A 468 -7.19 -12.43 1.61
CA THR A 468 -6.20 -13.36 1.10
C THR A 468 -6.02 -13.19 -0.42
N TYR A 469 -5.18 -14.00 -1.06
CA TYR A 469 -5.08 -14.01 -2.52
C TYR A 469 -6.32 -14.64 -3.20
N GLU A 470 -7.07 -15.45 -2.48
CA GLU A 470 -8.18 -16.23 -3.02
C GLU A 470 -9.55 -15.74 -2.54
N SER A 471 -9.60 -15.05 -1.40
CA SER A 471 -10.86 -14.59 -0.82
C SER A 471 -10.70 -13.34 0.06
N LEU A 472 -11.82 -12.66 0.31
CA LEU A 472 -11.96 -11.72 1.42
C LEU A 472 -12.80 -12.40 2.50
N GLN A 473 -12.19 -12.66 3.65
CA GLN A 473 -12.76 -13.36 4.80
C GLN A 473 -13.36 -12.36 5.79
N ALA A 474 -14.55 -12.64 6.28
CA ALA A 474 -15.17 -11.97 7.42
C ALA A 474 -15.24 -12.94 8.61
N VAL A 475 -14.73 -12.52 9.75
CA VAL A 475 -14.60 -13.35 10.95
C VAL A 475 -15.23 -12.64 12.13
N SER A 476 -16.07 -13.34 12.92
CA SER A 476 -16.65 -12.76 14.14
C SER A 476 -15.54 -12.40 15.14
N SER A 477 -15.59 -11.19 15.66
CA SER A 477 -14.71 -10.72 16.73
C SER A 477 -15.20 -11.11 18.14
N LEU A 478 -16.42 -11.68 18.23
CA LEU A 478 -17.09 -12.05 19.48
C LEU A 478 -16.84 -13.51 19.86
#